data_28a5438d7ab232af1481d23427902c42
#
_entry.id   28a5438d7ab232af1481d23427902c42
#
_cell.length_a   1.000
_cell.length_b   1.000
_cell.length_c   1.000
_cell.angle_alpha   90.00
_cell.angle_beta   90.00
_cell.angle_gamma   90.00
#
_symmetry.space_group_name_H-M   'P 1'
#
loop_
_entity.id
_entity.type
_entity.pdbx_description
1 polymer ?
#
loop_
_entity_poly.entity_id
_entity_poly.type
_entity_poly.pdbx_seq_one_letter_code
_entity_poly.pdbx_strand_id
1 'polypeptide(L)'
;VTFDRVQKLGVKLAGVVVDKYFGMPALKLDGQMLACMASHKSAEPNTLVVRIDFLERDLRVMNEPDIYYLKPHYLNYACVLTRLSLIDDAALRDLLESGWRFLKKKKRSI
;
A
#
# COMPACT_ATOMS: atom_id res chain seq x y z
N VAL A 1 -5.34 7.82 -11.01
CA VAL A 1 -5.43 8.07 -9.56
C VAL A 1 -4.13 8.70 -9.08
N THR A 2 -4.22 9.69 -8.23
CA THR A 2 -3.07 10.38 -7.65
C THR A 2 -2.98 10.07 -6.16
N PHE A 3 -1.87 10.47 -5.52
CA PHE A 3 -1.73 10.31 -4.08
C PHE A 3 -2.78 11.11 -3.31
N ASP A 4 -3.27 12.22 -3.85
CA ASP A 4 -4.37 12.95 -3.21
C ASP A 4 -5.58 12.05 -3.00
N ARG A 5 -5.86 11.18 -3.94
CA ARG A 5 -6.95 10.22 -3.84
C ARG A 5 -6.66 9.17 -2.77
N VAL A 6 -5.43 8.67 -2.75
CA VAL A 6 -4.98 7.73 -1.72
C VAL A 6 -5.16 8.35 -0.33
N GLN A 7 -4.75 9.59 -0.18
CA GLN A 7 -4.86 10.31 1.08
C GLN A 7 -6.31 10.45 1.53
N LYS A 8 -7.20 10.87 0.62
CA LYS A 8 -8.62 11.05 0.95
C LYS A 8 -9.27 9.75 1.43
N LEU A 9 -8.95 8.66 0.77
CA LEU A 9 -9.50 7.35 1.15
C LEU A 9 -8.86 6.82 2.44
N GLY A 10 -7.55 6.97 2.55
CA GLY A 10 -6.80 6.41 3.68
C GLY A 10 -7.10 7.07 5.02
N VAL A 11 -7.25 8.38 5.05
CA VAL A 11 -7.49 9.08 6.32
C VAL A 11 -8.87 8.81 6.90
N LYS A 12 -9.77 8.17 6.14
CA LYS A 12 -11.05 7.70 6.68
C LYS A 12 -10.88 6.47 7.56
N LEU A 13 -9.75 5.80 7.47
CA LEU A 13 -9.46 4.64 8.33
C LEU A 13 -8.94 5.13 9.68
N ALA A 14 -9.42 4.51 10.76
CA ALA A 14 -9.11 4.96 12.11
C ALA A 14 -7.60 4.99 12.37
N GLY A 15 -7.11 6.13 12.86
CA GLY A 15 -5.72 6.30 13.25
C GLY A 15 -4.74 6.55 12.13
N VAL A 16 -5.19 6.58 10.88
CA VAL A 16 -4.30 6.82 9.74
C VAL A 16 -4.01 8.32 9.61
N VAL A 17 -2.74 8.67 9.48
CA VAL A 17 -2.29 10.05 9.32
C VAL A 17 -1.41 10.19 8.08
N VAL A 18 -1.38 11.39 7.52
CA VAL A 18 -0.52 11.72 6.38
C VAL A 18 0.88 12.05 6.91
N ASP A 19 1.89 11.50 6.25
CA ASP A 19 3.28 11.69 6.65
C ASP A 19 4.17 11.51 5.43
N LYS A 20 5.45 11.32 5.67
CA LYS A 20 6.45 11.01 4.64
C LYS A 20 7.20 9.76 5.02
N TYR A 21 7.70 9.05 4.01
CA TYR A 21 8.52 7.85 4.19
C TYR A 21 9.61 7.89 3.13
N PHE A 22 10.86 8.02 3.57
CA PHE A 22 12.00 8.25 2.67
C PHE A 22 11.76 9.42 1.72
N GLY A 23 11.19 10.50 2.25
CA GLY A 23 10.94 11.73 1.49
C GLY A 23 9.73 11.67 0.57
N MET A 24 9.04 10.54 0.47
CA MET A 24 7.88 10.37 -0.38
C MET A 24 6.57 10.51 0.41
N PRO A 25 5.49 11.01 -0.23
CA PRO A 25 4.19 11.07 0.44
C PRO A 25 3.77 9.69 0.95
N ALA A 26 3.26 9.64 2.18
CA ALA A 26 2.92 8.38 2.83
C ALA A 26 1.70 8.51 3.73
N LEU A 27 1.11 7.35 4.06
CA LEU A 27 0.12 7.20 5.10
C LEU A 27 0.74 6.32 6.18
N LYS A 28 0.56 6.72 7.44
CA LYS A 28 1.08 5.96 8.58
C LYS A 28 -0.04 5.61 9.55
N LEU A 29 0.12 4.46 10.19
CA LEU A 29 -0.77 3.97 11.24
C LEU A 29 0.07 3.56 12.43
N ASP A 30 -0.13 4.23 13.58
CA ASP A 30 0.63 3.95 14.80
C ASP A 30 2.15 4.00 14.57
N GLY A 31 2.61 4.96 13.77
CA GLY A 31 4.03 5.13 13.46
C GLY A 31 4.59 4.19 12.41
N GLN A 32 3.78 3.26 11.87
CA GLN A 32 4.20 2.33 10.83
C GLN A 32 3.69 2.79 9.47
N MET A 33 4.52 2.62 8.44
CA MET A 33 4.11 2.95 7.07
C MET A 33 3.00 1.98 6.63
N LEU A 34 1.84 2.53 6.28
CA LEU A 34 0.74 1.77 5.69
C LEU A 34 0.88 1.75 4.17
N ALA A 35 1.10 2.92 3.58
CA ALA A 35 1.22 3.08 2.14
C ALA A 35 2.14 4.27 1.86
N CYS A 36 2.92 4.18 0.78
CA CYS A 36 3.74 5.32 0.36
C CYS A 36 3.97 5.25 -1.14
N MET A 37 4.25 6.41 -1.72
CA MET A 37 4.73 6.45 -3.11
C MET A 37 6.10 5.80 -3.15
N ALA A 38 6.32 4.95 -4.17
CA ALA A 38 7.56 4.19 -4.27
C ALA A 38 8.77 5.10 -4.48
N SER A 39 9.85 4.83 -3.73
CA SER A 39 11.10 5.59 -3.84
C SER A 39 12.20 4.80 -4.53
N HIS A 40 12.09 3.47 -4.59
CA HIS A 40 13.13 2.65 -5.20
C HIS A 40 13.04 2.71 -6.74
N LYS A 41 14.19 2.78 -7.39
CA LYS A 41 14.27 2.94 -8.84
C LYS A 41 13.69 1.77 -9.64
N SER A 42 13.53 0.59 -9.02
CA SER A 42 12.96 -0.57 -9.71
C SER A 42 11.44 -0.46 -9.88
N ALA A 43 10.77 0.38 -9.10
CA ALA A 43 9.34 0.57 -9.21
C ALA A 43 9.01 1.45 -10.41
N GLU A 44 7.88 1.15 -11.07
CA GLU A 44 7.40 1.98 -12.16
C GLU A 44 6.95 3.34 -11.64
N PRO A 45 6.93 4.39 -12.49
CA PRO A 45 6.35 5.68 -12.08
C PRO A 45 4.90 5.52 -11.61
N ASN A 46 4.48 6.38 -10.69
CA ASN A 46 3.11 6.40 -10.17
C ASN A 46 2.71 5.09 -9.48
N THR A 47 3.65 4.48 -8.77
CA THR A 47 3.42 3.25 -8.01
C THR A 47 3.22 3.57 -6.53
N LEU A 48 2.17 2.97 -5.96
CA LEU A 48 1.91 3.00 -4.52
C LEU A 48 2.37 1.68 -3.90
N VAL A 49 3.19 1.75 -2.87
CA VAL A 49 3.56 0.58 -2.06
C VAL A 49 2.58 0.49 -0.92
N VAL A 50 1.90 -0.64 -0.76
CA VAL A 50 0.94 -0.85 0.34
C VAL A 50 1.34 -2.09 1.11
N ARG A 51 1.43 -1.96 2.43
CA ARG A 51 1.75 -3.10 3.30
C ARG A 51 0.52 -3.97 3.47
N ILE A 52 0.67 -5.25 3.12
CA ILE A 52 -0.39 -6.26 3.29
C ILE A 52 0.27 -7.60 3.58
N ASP A 53 -0.53 -8.55 4.05
CA ASP A 53 -0.10 -9.92 4.28
C ASP A 53 0.46 -10.56 3.01
N PHE A 54 1.47 -11.43 3.15
CA PHE A 54 2.12 -12.08 2.02
C PHE A 54 1.14 -12.90 1.16
N LEU A 55 0.25 -13.64 1.78
CA LEU A 55 -0.72 -14.45 1.02
C LEU A 55 -1.65 -13.56 0.22
N GLU A 56 -2.18 -12.51 0.82
CA GLU A 56 -3.06 -11.58 0.13
C GLU A 56 -2.32 -10.87 -1.00
N ARG A 57 -1.07 -10.49 -0.76
CA ARG A 57 -0.21 -9.91 -1.80
C ARG A 57 -0.14 -10.81 -3.02
N ASP A 58 0.17 -12.08 -2.79
CA ASP A 58 0.35 -13.04 -3.88
C ASP A 58 -0.95 -13.29 -4.64
N LEU A 59 -2.08 -13.33 -3.93
CA LEU A 59 -3.38 -13.48 -4.56
C LEU A 59 -3.74 -12.29 -5.44
N ARG A 60 -3.45 -11.07 -4.99
CA ARG A 60 -3.73 -9.87 -5.78
C ARG A 60 -2.88 -9.83 -7.05
N VAL A 61 -1.60 -10.16 -6.95
CA VAL A 61 -0.72 -10.21 -8.13
C VAL A 61 -1.17 -11.28 -9.10
N MET A 62 -1.59 -12.43 -8.60
CA MET A 62 -2.06 -13.53 -9.45
C MET A 62 -3.37 -13.18 -10.16
N ASN A 63 -4.32 -12.57 -9.45
CA ASN A 63 -5.66 -12.32 -9.98
C ASN A 63 -5.75 -11.06 -10.82
N GLU A 64 -4.95 -10.03 -10.51
CA GLU A 64 -4.99 -8.74 -11.22
C GLU A 64 -3.58 -8.22 -11.50
N PRO A 65 -2.81 -8.94 -12.35
CA PRO A 65 -1.41 -8.58 -12.61
C PRO A 65 -1.22 -7.23 -13.33
N ASP A 66 -2.28 -6.69 -13.92
CA ASP A 66 -2.20 -5.37 -14.54
C ASP A 66 -2.16 -4.26 -13.48
N ILE A 67 -2.79 -4.48 -12.35
CA ILE A 67 -2.85 -3.50 -11.27
C ILE A 67 -1.72 -3.70 -10.27
N TYR A 68 -1.49 -4.94 -9.85
CA TYR A 68 -0.54 -5.28 -8.79
C TYR A 68 0.66 -6.01 -9.36
N TYR A 69 1.86 -5.66 -8.85
CA TYR A 69 3.08 -6.31 -9.31
C TYR A 69 4.14 -6.32 -8.21
N LEU A 70 5.25 -7.00 -8.48
CA LEU A 70 6.39 -7.08 -7.56
C LEU A 70 7.68 -6.92 -8.36
N LYS A 71 8.72 -6.46 -7.66
CA LYS A 71 10.09 -6.40 -8.16
C LYS A 71 11.01 -7.05 -7.12
N PRO A 72 12.18 -7.57 -7.51
CA PRO A 72 13.06 -8.28 -6.57
C PRO A 72 13.35 -7.53 -5.28
N HIS A 73 13.51 -6.21 -5.33
CA HIS A 73 13.76 -5.39 -4.15
C HIS A 73 12.66 -5.54 -3.09
N TYR A 74 11.42 -5.82 -3.51
CA TYR A 74 10.25 -5.84 -2.62
C TYR A 74 9.82 -7.25 -2.20
N LEU A 75 10.43 -8.30 -2.77
CA LEU A 75 9.94 -9.68 -2.56
C LEU A 75 9.94 -10.13 -1.11
N ASN A 76 10.90 -9.68 -0.31
CA ASN A 76 11.03 -10.11 1.08
C ASN A 76 10.20 -9.28 2.06
N TYR A 77 9.44 -8.32 1.55
CA TYR A 77 8.63 -7.44 2.39
C TYR A 77 7.14 -7.76 2.20
N ALA A 78 6.38 -7.65 3.28
CA ALA A 78 4.93 -7.85 3.23
C ALA A 78 4.27 -6.59 2.66
N CYS A 79 4.41 -6.41 1.36
CA CYS A 79 3.84 -5.27 0.64
C CYS A 79 3.61 -5.62 -0.82
N VAL A 80 2.78 -4.82 -1.48
CA VAL A 80 2.50 -4.97 -2.91
C VAL A 80 2.71 -3.63 -3.60
N LEU A 81 3.19 -3.69 -4.85
CA LEU A 81 3.32 -2.53 -5.72
C LEU A 81 2.03 -2.39 -6.52
N THR A 82 1.47 -1.19 -6.54
CA THR A 82 0.16 -0.91 -7.12
C THR A 82 0.27 0.19 -8.16
N ARG A 83 -0.22 -0.08 -9.37
CA ARG A 83 -0.25 0.92 -10.45
C ARG A 83 -1.45 1.82 -10.24
N LEU A 84 -1.22 3.04 -9.78
CA LEU A 84 -2.29 3.99 -9.47
C LEU A 84 -3.07 4.41 -10.71
N SER A 85 -2.46 4.34 -11.88
CA SER A 85 -3.14 4.69 -13.13
C SER A 85 -4.23 3.67 -13.53
N LEU A 86 -4.21 2.48 -12.96
CA LEU A 86 -5.12 1.38 -13.34
C LEU A 86 -6.11 0.99 -12.24
N ILE A 87 -5.87 1.36 -10.99
CA ILE A 87 -6.75 0.97 -9.88
C ILE A 87 -7.91 1.96 -9.74
N ASP A 88 -9.12 1.45 -9.50
CA ASP A 88 -10.25 2.31 -9.23
C ASP A 88 -10.39 2.58 -7.73
N ASP A 89 -11.31 3.48 -7.36
CA ASP A 89 -11.48 3.90 -5.97
C ASP A 89 -11.94 2.77 -5.05
N ALA A 90 -12.83 1.91 -5.54
CA ALA A 90 -13.34 0.82 -4.73
C ALA A 90 -12.24 -0.18 -4.40
N ALA A 91 -11.43 -0.53 -5.40
CA ALA A 91 -10.30 -1.43 -5.21
C ALA A 91 -9.22 -0.80 -4.33
N LEU A 92 -8.97 0.50 -4.50
CA LEU A 92 -7.98 1.21 -3.69
C LEU A 92 -8.41 1.26 -2.22
N ARG A 93 -9.69 1.53 -1.96
CA ARG A 93 -10.22 1.51 -0.60
C ARG A 93 -10.05 0.14 0.03
N ASP A 94 -10.41 -0.90 -0.71
CA ASP A 94 -10.28 -2.29 -0.23
C ASP A 94 -8.83 -2.64 0.08
N LEU A 95 -7.92 -2.22 -0.79
CA LEU A 95 -6.49 -2.45 -0.59
C LEU A 95 -5.98 -1.77 0.68
N LEU A 96 -6.34 -0.51 0.89
CA LEU A 96 -5.92 0.24 2.08
C LEU A 96 -6.52 -0.35 3.36
N GLU A 97 -7.76 -0.81 3.31
CA GLU A 97 -8.39 -1.50 4.44
C GLU A 97 -7.66 -2.80 4.77
N SER A 98 -7.25 -3.55 3.75
CA SER A 98 -6.48 -4.78 3.95
C SER A 98 -5.16 -4.49 4.64
N GLY A 99 -4.47 -3.43 4.22
CA GLY A 99 -3.22 -3.01 4.85
C GLY A 99 -3.44 -2.56 6.30
N TRP A 100 -4.51 -1.82 6.53
CA TRP A 100 -4.88 -1.38 7.88
C TRP A 100 -5.10 -2.57 8.81
N ARG A 101 -5.88 -3.56 8.35
CA ARG A 101 -6.14 -4.78 9.13
C ARG A 101 -4.85 -5.55 9.40
N PHE A 102 -3.97 -5.64 8.39
CA PHE A 102 -2.69 -6.31 8.55
C PHE A 102 -1.84 -5.66 9.64
N LEU A 103 -1.71 -4.34 9.63
CA LEU A 103 -0.92 -3.62 10.63
C LEU A 103 -1.54 -3.71 12.02
N LYS A 104 -2.86 -3.64 12.13
CA LYS A 104 -3.55 -3.79 13.41
C LYS A 104 -3.38 -5.18 13.99
N LYS A 105 -3.51 -6.21 13.16
CA LYS A 105 -3.34 -7.60 13.58
C LYS A 105 -1.90 -7.85 14.03
N LYS A 106 -0.91 -7.35 13.29
CA LYS A 106 0.50 -7.49 13.61
C LYS A 106 0.81 -6.87 14.97
N LYS A 107 0.27 -5.69 15.26
CA LYS A 107 0.47 -5.02 16.55
C LYS A 107 -0.16 -5.79 17.69
N ARG A 108 -1.31 -6.45 17.45
CA ARG A 108 -2.05 -7.20 18.49
C ARG A 108 -1.46 -8.58 18.77
N SER A 109 -0.57 -9.07 17.95
CA SER A 109 -0.02 -10.43 18.06
C SER A 109 1.18 -10.53 19.00
N ILE A 110 1.45 -9.52 19.78
CA ILE A 110 2.56 -9.51 20.75
C ILE A 110 2.19 -10.35 21.94
#